data_94882b10eb88d8a91f751b1b4c4f5063
#
_entry.id   94882b10eb88d8a91f751b1b4c4f5063
#
_cell.length_a   1.000
_cell.length_b   1.000
_cell.length_c   1.000
_cell.angle_alpha   90.00
_cell.angle_beta   90.00
_cell.angle_gamma   90.00
#
_symmetry.space_group_name_H-M   'P 1'
#
loop_
_entity.id
_entity.type
_entity.pdbx_description
1 polymer ?
#
loop_
_entity_poly.entity_id
_entity_poly.type
_entity_poly.pdbx_seq_one_letter_code
_entity_poly.pdbx_strand_id
1 'polypeptide(L)'
;MVRVAVVDRDYCKPSKCNLECIRFCPVNRSRKKKAVDLAEDKSRAVIFEDVCIGCGICVKKCPFSAISIVNLPDELEKVLVHRYGENMFKLYNLPTPKTGSILGIIGRNGSGKSTSIKILSGQLKPNLGRYSNPPEWDEVIRSFRGTELQTYLSKLANNEIKAVVKPQYIELARKALKGTVRDMLKKADERGVYSDLVKALNIERILDRSISELSGGELQKFLIAAVLSKNTNAYFFDEPCSYLDVRERLRVARSIVEFANPARNYVVVVEHDLMILDYISDYVVIMYGEPGVYGVSSKPYSTRVGINHYLKGYLPAENMLIREEEVKFKISARGESAGKQEFPILAWSNIEYTYPSSKFRLIVPPGRVHSGEVIGVLGPNGIGKTTFIKLLSGELKPVSGDILIKPERVVIKPQEVSPSIMSEETVLANLKKASQLVVDPTSWLYVELVKRMRINRLLERNISDLSGGELQKVAIAVTLAQEADVYFLDEPSAYLDVEERIAVARVIRRIVEERRKTAIVVEHDLMLQAFVSDKIMVFWGEPAVEGVASSPLDPREGLNLLLKNLDVTVRRDPESGRPRINKPGSVLDREQRQRGLYYIVD
;
A
#
# COMPACT_ATOMS: atom_id res chain seq x y z
N MET A 1 -23.15 21.80 11.75
CA MET A 1 -22.57 20.73 10.90
C MET A 1 -21.86 21.36 9.73
N VAL A 2 -20.55 21.15 9.64
CA VAL A 2 -19.75 21.57 8.50
C VAL A 2 -20.01 20.62 7.33
N ARG A 3 -20.31 21.16 6.16
CA ARG A 3 -20.44 20.36 4.94
C ARG A 3 -19.17 20.44 4.13
N VAL A 4 -18.73 19.28 3.69
CA VAL A 4 -17.64 19.16 2.73
C VAL A 4 -18.24 18.58 1.46
N ALA A 5 -18.21 19.37 0.40
CA ALA A 5 -18.62 18.93 -0.92
C ALA A 5 -17.40 18.92 -1.83
N VAL A 6 -17.14 17.79 -2.48
CA VAL A 6 -16.05 17.64 -3.44
C VAL A 6 -16.63 17.23 -4.77
N VAL A 7 -16.16 17.88 -5.83
CA VAL A 7 -16.44 17.55 -7.21
C VAL A 7 -15.14 17.16 -7.88
N ASP A 8 -15.02 15.90 -8.18
CA ASP A 8 -13.86 15.36 -8.87
C ASP A 8 -13.83 15.87 -10.31
N ARG A 9 -12.75 16.58 -10.67
CA ARG A 9 -12.60 17.23 -11.98
C ARG A 9 -12.42 16.23 -13.12
N ASP A 10 -11.77 15.10 -12.83
CA ASP A 10 -11.49 14.08 -13.84
C ASP A 10 -12.75 13.28 -14.19
N TYR A 11 -13.67 13.17 -13.22
CA TYR A 11 -14.94 12.45 -13.38
C TYR A 11 -16.10 13.35 -13.82
N CYS A 12 -16.12 14.62 -13.44
CA CYS A 12 -17.21 15.52 -13.79
C CYS A 12 -17.13 15.90 -15.27
N LYS A 13 -18.13 15.45 -16.06
CA LYS A 13 -18.20 15.71 -17.51
C LYS A 13 -19.57 16.32 -17.86
N PRO A 14 -19.77 17.63 -17.62
CA PRO A 14 -21.08 18.29 -17.83
C PRO A 14 -21.61 18.18 -19.25
N SER A 15 -20.73 18.10 -20.24
CA SER A 15 -21.09 17.92 -21.66
C SER A 15 -21.63 16.53 -22.01
N LYS A 16 -21.44 15.53 -21.13
CA LYS A 16 -21.86 14.14 -21.33
C LYS A 16 -22.98 13.69 -20.39
N CYS A 17 -23.59 14.60 -19.61
CA CYS A 17 -24.71 14.32 -18.73
C CYS A 17 -25.82 15.37 -18.90
N ASN A 18 -26.98 15.09 -18.32
CA ASN A 18 -28.13 16.01 -18.34
C ASN A 18 -28.14 16.96 -17.14
N LEU A 19 -27.01 17.21 -16.52
CA LEU A 19 -26.82 18.06 -15.33
C LEU A 19 -27.76 17.64 -14.18
N GLU A 20 -27.86 16.34 -13.92
CA GLU A 20 -28.76 15.76 -12.91
C GLU A 20 -28.51 16.35 -11.52
N CYS A 21 -27.26 16.66 -11.17
CA CYS A 21 -26.93 17.29 -9.90
C CYS A 21 -27.60 18.66 -9.71
N ILE A 22 -27.77 19.46 -10.78
CA ILE A 22 -28.44 20.77 -10.77
C ILE A 22 -29.94 20.56 -10.81
N ARG A 23 -30.43 19.71 -11.72
CA ARG A 23 -31.87 19.49 -11.96
C ARG A 23 -32.61 18.87 -10.78
N PHE A 24 -31.96 17.93 -10.06
CA PHE A 24 -32.57 17.22 -8.93
C PHE A 24 -32.25 17.83 -7.58
N CYS A 25 -31.44 18.91 -7.49
CA CYS A 25 -31.17 19.58 -6.25
C CYS A 25 -32.45 20.22 -5.67
N PRO A 26 -32.87 19.84 -4.44
CA PRO A 26 -34.11 20.39 -3.85
C PRO A 26 -33.98 21.87 -3.54
N VAL A 27 -32.77 22.37 -3.20
CA VAL A 27 -32.53 23.80 -2.97
C VAL A 27 -32.65 24.59 -4.26
N ASN A 28 -32.10 24.10 -5.38
CA ASN A 28 -32.24 24.74 -6.68
C ASN A 28 -33.72 24.76 -7.15
N ARG A 29 -34.47 23.69 -6.88
CA ARG A 29 -35.89 23.59 -7.23
C ARG A 29 -36.77 24.58 -6.46
N SER A 30 -36.38 24.95 -5.24
CA SER A 30 -37.12 25.96 -4.46
C SER A 30 -37.03 27.37 -5.05
N ARG A 31 -36.14 27.60 -6.02
CA ARG A 31 -35.87 28.86 -6.74
C ARG A 31 -35.44 30.03 -5.84
N LYS A 32 -35.26 29.83 -4.52
CA LYS A 32 -34.85 30.89 -3.58
C LYS A 32 -33.34 31.11 -3.57
N LYS A 33 -32.56 30.00 -3.74
CA LYS A 33 -31.10 30.02 -3.76
C LYS A 33 -30.60 28.93 -4.70
N LYS A 34 -29.38 29.08 -5.20
CA LYS A 34 -28.69 28.01 -5.95
C LYS A 34 -27.68 27.35 -5.03
N ALA A 35 -27.77 26.04 -4.81
CA ALA A 35 -26.81 25.23 -4.08
C ALA A 35 -25.85 24.46 -5.00
N VAL A 36 -26.24 24.23 -6.27
CA VAL A 36 -25.39 23.58 -7.28
C VAL A 36 -25.53 24.37 -8.59
N ASP A 37 -24.40 24.72 -9.18
CA ASP A 37 -24.35 25.37 -10.50
C ASP A 37 -23.16 24.82 -11.31
N LEU A 38 -22.95 25.33 -12.51
CA LEU A 38 -21.72 25.10 -13.27
C LEU A 38 -20.67 26.15 -12.91
N ALA A 39 -19.40 25.77 -12.96
CA ALA A 39 -18.28 26.71 -12.92
C ALA A 39 -18.39 27.71 -14.08
N GLU A 40 -17.76 28.88 -13.98
CA GLU A 40 -17.80 29.93 -15.00
C GLU A 40 -17.34 29.43 -16.37
N ASP A 41 -16.34 28.55 -16.40
CA ASP A 41 -15.81 27.90 -17.59
C ASP A 41 -16.64 26.69 -18.06
N LYS A 42 -17.73 26.38 -17.37
CA LYS A 42 -18.62 25.22 -17.59
C LYS A 42 -17.90 23.85 -17.57
N SER A 43 -16.71 23.78 -17.06
CA SER A 43 -15.90 22.54 -17.04
C SER A 43 -16.39 21.51 -16.01
N ARG A 44 -17.05 21.96 -14.95
CA ARG A 44 -17.51 21.12 -13.83
C ARG A 44 -18.71 21.72 -13.10
N ALA A 45 -19.39 20.90 -12.31
CA ALA A 45 -20.35 21.38 -11.32
C ALA A 45 -19.62 22.05 -10.13
N VAL A 46 -20.27 23.06 -9.54
CA VAL A 46 -19.85 23.73 -8.30
C VAL A 46 -20.95 23.59 -7.27
N ILE A 47 -20.59 23.25 -6.04
CA ILE A 47 -21.53 23.11 -4.92
C ILE A 47 -21.21 24.17 -3.87
N PHE A 48 -22.16 25.07 -3.64
CA PHE A 48 -22.05 26.10 -2.62
C PHE A 48 -22.35 25.49 -1.25
N GLU A 49 -21.29 25.21 -0.48
CA GLU A 49 -21.36 24.49 0.80
C GLU A 49 -22.25 25.21 1.83
N ASP A 50 -22.26 26.54 1.82
CA ASP A 50 -23.07 27.39 2.73
C ASP A 50 -24.57 27.28 2.46
N VAL A 51 -24.95 26.95 1.24
CA VAL A 51 -26.35 26.85 0.78
C VAL A 51 -26.82 25.40 0.70
N CYS A 52 -25.89 24.48 0.49
CA CYS A 52 -26.16 23.05 0.36
C CYS A 52 -26.70 22.47 1.66
N ILE A 53 -27.81 21.74 1.63
CA ILE A 53 -28.41 21.08 2.80
C ILE A 53 -27.82 19.68 3.09
N GLY A 54 -26.89 19.18 2.27
CA GLY A 54 -26.23 17.90 2.48
C GLY A 54 -27.11 16.67 2.24
N CYS A 55 -28.18 16.77 1.46
CA CYS A 55 -29.14 15.67 1.25
C CYS A 55 -28.61 14.50 0.41
N GLY A 56 -27.45 14.62 -0.26
CA GLY A 56 -26.82 13.56 -1.05
C GLY A 56 -27.54 13.17 -2.35
N ILE A 57 -28.62 13.86 -2.77
CA ILE A 57 -29.34 13.52 -4.00
C ILE A 57 -28.43 13.66 -5.23
N CYS A 58 -27.63 14.73 -5.32
CA CYS A 58 -26.69 14.93 -6.42
C CYS A 58 -25.62 13.83 -6.47
N VAL A 59 -25.18 13.30 -5.33
CA VAL A 59 -24.25 12.16 -5.26
C VAL A 59 -24.86 10.92 -5.91
N LYS A 60 -26.13 10.59 -5.53
CA LYS A 60 -26.84 9.41 -6.06
C LYS A 60 -27.23 9.53 -7.53
N LYS A 61 -27.46 10.76 -8.01
CA LYS A 61 -27.94 11.03 -9.38
C LYS A 61 -26.81 11.34 -10.36
N CYS A 62 -25.59 11.53 -9.90
CA CYS A 62 -24.45 11.77 -10.79
C CYS A 62 -24.11 10.49 -11.57
N PRO A 63 -24.24 10.45 -12.91
CA PRO A 63 -23.96 9.24 -13.69
C PRO A 63 -22.47 8.86 -13.64
N PHE A 64 -21.59 9.84 -13.38
CA PHE A 64 -20.14 9.62 -13.31
C PHE A 64 -19.60 9.47 -11.89
N SER A 65 -20.46 9.44 -10.85
CA SER A 65 -20.07 9.40 -9.44
C SER A 65 -19.03 10.47 -9.06
N ALA A 66 -19.03 11.60 -9.74
CA ALA A 66 -18.04 12.68 -9.58
C ALA A 66 -18.25 13.53 -8.30
N ILE A 67 -19.35 13.34 -7.57
CA ILE A 67 -19.73 14.20 -6.45
C ILE A 67 -19.69 13.40 -5.15
N SER A 68 -19.03 13.96 -4.15
CA SER A 68 -19.04 13.46 -2.78
C SER A 68 -19.49 14.57 -1.83
N ILE A 69 -20.43 14.27 -0.91
CA ILE A 69 -20.87 15.19 0.13
C ILE A 69 -20.81 14.47 1.48
N VAL A 70 -20.12 15.09 2.42
CA VAL A 70 -19.97 14.58 3.79
C VAL A 70 -20.37 15.68 4.78
N ASN A 71 -21.13 15.30 5.80
CA ASN A 71 -21.47 16.17 6.92
C ASN A 71 -20.49 15.89 8.08
N LEU A 72 -19.74 16.89 8.49
CA LEU A 72 -18.75 16.79 9.55
C LEU A 72 -19.24 17.54 10.81
N PRO A 73 -18.76 17.15 12.02
CA PRO A 73 -18.96 17.91 13.23
C PRO A 73 -18.40 19.34 13.10
N ASP A 74 -19.08 20.34 13.71
CA ASP A 74 -18.66 21.74 13.65
C ASP A 74 -17.28 21.98 14.29
N GLU A 75 -16.89 21.11 15.22
CA GLU A 75 -15.59 21.17 15.90
C GLU A 75 -14.40 21.02 14.96
N LEU A 76 -14.58 20.28 13.85
CA LEU A 76 -13.51 20.12 12.85
C LEU A 76 -13.22 21.39 12.05
N GLU A 77 -14.18 22.31 11.92
CA GLU A 77 -13.95 23.57 11.20
C GLU A 77 -12.82 24.39 11.81
N LYS A 78 -12.69 24.37 13.15
CA LYS A 78 -11.67 25.11 13.91
C LYS A 78 -10.24 24.60 13.66
N VAL A 79 -10.09 23.41 13.11
CA VAL A 79 -8.79 22.75 12.89
C VAL A 79 -8.51 22.50 11.39
N LEU A 80 -9.20 23.23 10.49
CA LEU A 80 -8.93 23.18 9.06
C LEU A 80 -7.57 23.79 8.75
N VAL A 81 -6.68 22.98 8.18
CA VAL A 81 -5.29 23.35 7.90
C VAL A 81 -5.09 23.79 6.45
N HIS A 82 -5.65 23.03 5.51
CA HIS A 82 -5.44 23.29 4.11
C HIS A 82 -6.62 22.85 3.25
N ARG A 83 -6.89 23.61 2.19
CA ARG A 83 -7.87 23.30 1.15
C ARG A 83 -7.26 23.61 -0.21
N TYR A 84 -7.28 22.68 -1.14
CA TYR A 84 -6.69 22.88 -2.47
C TYR A 84 -7.49 23.85 -3.38
N GLY A 85 -8.75 24.06 -3.10
CA GLY A 85 -9.62 24.94 -3.86
C GLY A 85 -11.09 24.72 -3.56
N GLU A 86 -11.95 25.38 -4.34
CA GLU A 86 -13.40 25.19 -4.25
C GLU A 86 -13.80 23.75 -4.61
N ASN A 87 -14.59 23.13 -3.73
CA ASN A 87 -15.01 21.71 -3.85
C ASN A 87 -13.84 20.73 -4.07
N MET A 88 -12.70 21.00 -3.45
CA MET A 88 -11.52 20.13 -3.47
C MET A 88 -11.19 19.64 -2.06
N PHE A 89 -10.27 18.67 -2.00
CA PHE A 89 -9.81 18.03 -0.77
C PHE A 89 -9.48 19.02 0.36
N LYS A 90 -9.89 18.68 1.57
CA LYS A 90 -9.63 19.42 2.81
C LYS A 90 -8.82 18.59 3.79
N LEU A 91 -7.80 19.19 4.41
CA LEU A 91 -7.00 18.59 5.45
C LEU A 91 -7.26 19.25 6.80
N TYR A 92 -7.63 18.45 7.78
CA TYR A 92 -7.87 18.85 9.16
C TYR A 92 -6.79 18.29 10.08
N ASN A 93 -6.27 19.11 10.97
CA ASN A 93 -5.13 18.80 11.82
C ASN A 93 -3.86 18.43 11.03
N LEU A 94 -2.72 18.43 11.72
CA LEU A 94 -1.43 17.97 11.18
C LEU A 94 -0.74 17.03 12.16
N PRO A 95 -0.01 16.04 11.65
CA PRO A 95 0.93 15.27 12.45
C PRO A 95 2.00 16.20 13.05
N THR A 96 2.40 15.96 14.29
CA THR A 96 3.42 16.76 14.96
C THR A 96 4.72 15.99 15.07
N PRO A 97 5.74 16.30 14.25
CA PRO A 97 7.05 15.66 14.35
C PRO A 97 7.81 16.17 15.58
N LYS A 98 8.60 15.28 16.19
CA LYS A 98 9.44 15.58 17.36
C LYS A 98 10.87 15.11 17.11
N THR A 99 11.85 15.86 17.62
CA THR A 99 13.22 15.35 17.70
C THR A 99 13.32 14.29 18.79
N GLY A 100 14.23 13.35 18.64
CA GLY A 100 14.39 12.21 19.57
C GLY A 100 13.52 11.01 19.27
N SER A 101 12.64 11.10 18.25
CA SER A 101 11.74 10.00 17.89
C SER A 101 11.30 10.06 16.43
N ILE A 102 10.98 8.91 15.86
CA ILE A 102 10.49 8.78 14.50
C ILE A 102 8.96 8.73 14.49
N LEU A 103 8.35 9.66 13.74
CA LEU A 103 6.92 9.69 13.50
C LEU A 103 6.54 8.78 12.32
N GLY A 104 5.70 7.79 12.58
CA GLY A 104 5.02 7.00 11.55
C GLY A 104 3.66 7.60 11.18
N ILE A 105 3.31 7.62 9.90
CA ILE A 105 1.98 8.03 9.43
C ILE A 105 1.31 6.85 8.74
N ILE A 106 0.13 6.49 9.23
CA ILE A 106 -0.72 5.41 8.70
C ILE A 106 -2.01 6.02 8.14
N GLY A 107 -2.57 5.43 7.11
CA GLY A 107 -3.89 5.82 6.60
C GLY A 107 -4.11 5.37 5.17
N ARG A 108 -5.36 5.44 4.74
CA ARG A 108 -5.77 5.07 3.38
C ARG A 108 -5.16 5.99 2.34
N ASN A 109 -5.08 5.52 1.10
CA ASN A 109 -4.73 6.37 -0.03
C ASN A 109 -5.77 7.48 -0.17
N GLY A 110 -5.32 8.71 -0.51
CA GLY A 110 -6.21 9.89 -0.56
C GLY A 110 -6.64 10.48 0.79
N SER A 111 -6.12 10.01 1.95
CA SER A 111 -6.41 10.56 3.28
C SER A 111 -5.60 11.80 3.65
N GLY A 112 -4.69 12.28 2.78
CA GLY A 112 -3.90 13.48 3.01
C GLY A 112 -2.49 13.26 3.57
N LYS A 113 -1.95 12.03 3.57
CA LYS A 113 -0.59 11.71 4.03
C LYS A 113 0.48 12.55 3.31
N SER A 114 0.49 12.50 1.99
CA SER A 114 1.45 13.28 1.18
C SER A 114 1.23 14.80 1.28
N THR A 115 -0.01 15.25 1.49
CA THR A 115 -0.31 16.66 1.77
C THR A 115 0.31 17.09 3.09
N SER A 116 0.22 16.26 4.13
CA SER A 116 0.87 16.51 5.42
C SER A 116 2.39 16.59 5.28
N ILE A 117 3.01 15.66 4.53
CA ILE A 117 4.46 15.73 4.23
C ILE A 117 4.81 17.04 3.54
N LYS A 118 4.08 17.45 2.49
CA LYS A 118 4.34 18.70 1.76
C LYS A 118 4.27 19.93 2.67
N ILE A 119 3.31 19.97 3.59
CA ILE A 119 3.18 21.05 4.55
C ILE A 119 4.34 21.04 5.56
N LEU A 120 4.61 19.89 6.18
CA LEU A 120 5.66 19.76 7.18
C LEU A 120 7.07 19.94 6.60
N SER A 121 7.27 19.64 5.33
CA SER A 121 8.54 19.89 4.63
C SER A 121 8.69 21.31 4.07
N GLY A 122 7.67 22.17 4.22
CA GLY A 122 7.68 23.53 3.68
C GLY A 122 7.40 23.65 2.18
N GLN A 123 7.12 22.55 1.49
CA GLN A 123 6.77 22.56 0.06
C GLN A 123 5.37 23.14 -0.21
N LEU A 124 4.51 23.15 0.80
CA LEU A 124 3.15 23.67 0.73
C LEU A 124 2.84 24.50 1.96
N LYS A 125 2.51 25.79 1.79
CA LYS A 125 2.08 26.65 2.88
C LYS A 125 0.62 26.32 3.26
N PRO A 126 0.28 26.12 4.55
CA PRO A 126 -1.11 25.98 4.99
C PRO A 126 -1.91 27.24 4.64
N ASN A 127 -3.16 27.06 4.19
CA ASN A 127 -4.01 28.20 3.83
C ASN A 127 -5.25 28.36 4.74
N LEU A 128 -5.39 27.55 5.78
CA LEU A 128 -6.50 27.58 6.74
C LEU A 128 -7.89 27.63 6.05
N GLY A 129 -8.00 26.97 4.87
CA GLY A 129 -9.20 26.97 4.05
C GLY A 129 -9.37 28.14 3.08
N ARG A 130 -8.54 29.17 3.18
CA ARG A 130 -8.58 30.39 2.34
C ARG A 130 -7.67 30.24 1.11
N TYR A 131 -8.11 29.46 0.14
CA TYR A 131 -7.32 29.15 -1.06
C TYR A 131 -7.16 30.34 -2.02
N SER A 132 -8.11 31.29 -2.05
CA SER A 132 -8.03 32.50 -2.91
C SER A 132 -7.18 33.62 -2.30
N ASN A 133 -7.11 33.71 -0.98
CA ASN A 133 -6.31 34.68 -0.25
C ASN A 133 -5.62 33.99 0.95
N PRO A 134 -4.53 33.22 0.70
CA PRO A 134 -3.85 32.46 1.74
C PRO A 134 -3.31 33.37 2.86
N PRO A 135 -3.40 32.96 4.12
CA PRO A 135 -2.90 33.73 5.27
C PRO A 135 -1.37 33.83 5.25
N GLU A 136 -0.83 34.85 5.90
CA GLU A 136 0.60 34.93 6.16
C GLU A 136 1.05 33.95 7.25
N TRP A 137 2.35 33.65 7.34
CA TRP A 137 2.89 32.68 8.28
C TRP A 137 2.53 32.99 9.74
N ASP A 138 2.51 34.26 10.14
CA ASP A 138 2.15 34.66 11.49
C ASP A 138 0.73 34.24 11.88
N GLU A 139 -0.20 34.32 10.95
CA GLU A 139 -1.58 33.89 11.18
C GLU A 139 -1.68 32.36 11.22
N VAL A 140 -0.96 31.67 10.33
CA VAL A 140 -0.86 30.21 10.36
C VAL A 140 -0.31 29.74 11.72
N ILE A 141 0.80 30.32 12.18
CA ILE A 141 1.44 29.97 13.46
C ILE A 141 0.49 30.24 14.65
N ARG A 142 -0.24 31.37 14.63
CA ARG A 142 -1.22 31.70 15.68
C ARG A 142 -2.36 30.70 15.75
N SER A 143 -2.79 30.09 14.62
CA SER A 143 -3.86 29.09 14.61
C SER A 143 -3.48 27.80 15.36
N PHE A 144 -2.17 27.52 15.54
CA PHE A 144 -1.64 26.39 16.31
C PHE A 144 -1.13 26.78 17.71
N ARG A 145 -1.55 27.95 18.25
CA ARG A 145 -1.08 28.44 19.53
C ARG A 145 -1.29 27.42 20.66
N GLY A 146 -0.25 27.25 21.47
CA GLY A 146 -0.26 26.33 22.61
C GLY A 146 0.00 24.85 22.25
N THR A 147 0.37 24.55 21.01
CA THR A 147 0.74 23.20 20.57
C THR A 147 2.24 23.12 20.23
N GLU A 148 2.82 21.93 20.29
CA GLU A 148 4.21 21.68 19.81
C GLU A 148 4.36 22.02 18.31
N LEU A 149 3.28 21.88 17.54
CA LEU A 149 3.24 22.20 16.12
C LEU A 149 3.48 23.69 15.86
N GLN A 150 3.07 24.58 16.78
CA GLN A 150 3.38 26.01 16.69
C GLN A 150 4.90 26.25 16.62
N THR A 151 5.65 25.61 17.51
CA THR A 151 7.13 25.72 17.53
C THR A 151 7.76 25.19 16.25
N TYR A 152 7.26 24.05 15.76
CA TYR A 152 7.73 23.46 14.51
C TYR A 152 7.48 24.40 13.32
N LEU A 153 6.26 24.90 13.17
CA LEU A 153 5.88 25.79 12.06
C LEU A 153 6.59 27.16 12.15
N SER A 154 6.87 27.66 13.35
CA SER A 154 7.69 28.87 13.52
C SER A 154 9.11 28.67 13.01
N LYS A 155 9.76 27.55 13.36
CA LYS A 155 11.09 27.20 12.85
C LYS A 155 11.08 27.01 11.33
N LEU A 156 10.01 26.39 10.78
CA LEU A 156 9.84 26.19 9.35
C LEU A 156 9.71 27.54 8.61
N ALA A 157 8.87 28.45 9.12
CA ALA A 157 8.66 29.79 8.57
C ALA A 157 9.94 30.65 8.58
N ASN A 158 10.77 30.49 9.61
CA ASN A 158 12.06 31.19 9.76
C ASN A 158 13.21 30.52 8.97
N ASN A 159 12.94 29.46 8.17
CA ASN A 159 13.95 28.67 7.45
C ASN A 159 15.01 27.99 8.37
N GLU A 160 14.69 27.79 9.66
CA GLU A 160 15.54 27.05 10.58
C GLU A 160 15.44 25.52 10.35
N ILE A 161 14.33 25.06 9.75
CA ILE A 161 14.15 23.68 9.32
C ILE A 161 14.51 23.58 7.85
N LYS A 162 15.59 22.83 7.58
CA LYS A 162 15.97 22.40 6.24
C LYS A 162 15.42 20.98 6.05
N ALA A 163 14.45 20.81 5.17
CA ALA A 163 13.78 19.54 4.94
C ALA A 163 14.25 18.88 3.65
N VAL A 164 14.40 17.55 3.68
CA VAL A 164 14.56 16.74 2.49
C VAL A 164 13.45 15.70 2.43
N VAL A 165 12.90 15.48 1.24
CA VAL A 165 11.79 14.55 1.01
C VAL A 165 12.21 13.48 0.01
N LYS A 166 12.05 12.21 0.39
CA LYS A 166 12.03 11.09 -0.55
C LYS A 166 10.60 11.00 -1.11
N PRO A 167 10.37 11.31 -2.40
CA PRO A 167 9.03 11.32 -2.96
C PRO A 167 8.46 9.92 -3.17
N GLN A 168 7.13 9.80 -3.22
CA GLN A 168 6.43 8.55 -3.52
C GLN A 168 6.72 8.08 -4.96
N TYR A 169 6.60 8.98 -5.95
CA TYR A 169 6.75 8.64 -7.37
C TYR A 169 8.21 8.70 -7.82
N ILE A 170 8.87 7.54 -7.86
CA ILE A 170 10.30 7.42 -8.22
C ILE A 170 10.56 7.60 -9.72
N GLU A 171 9.56 7.34 -10.58
CA GLU A 171 9.70 7.47 -12.03
C GLU A 171 9.97 8.92 -12.49
N LEU A 172 9.51 9.91 -11.72
CA LEU A 172 9.84 11.31 -11.98
C LEU A 172 11.36 11.57 -11.80
N ALA A 173 11.96 10.93 -10.78
CA ALA A 173 13.40 11.02 -10.56
C ALA A 173 14.18 10.34 -11.70
N ARG A 174 13.73 9.19 -12.20
CA ARG A 174 14.32 8.51 -13.36
C ARG A 174 14.39 9.41 -14.60
N LYS A 175 13.34 10.18 -14.86
CA LYS A 175 13.27 11.11 -15.99
C LYS A 175 14.13 12.36 -15.78
N ALA A 176 14.24 12.85 -14.56
CA ALA A 176 14.91 14.10 -14.23
C ALA A 176 16.43 13.96 -14.03
N LEU A 177 16.88 12.80 -13.49
CA LEU A 177 18.28 12.58 -13.15
C LEU A 177 19.03 11.88 -14.29
N LYS A 178 20.22 12.40 -14.61
CA LYS A 178 21.10 11.85 -15.65
C LYS A 178 22.48 11.58 -15.07
N GLY A 179 23.10 10.46 -15.47
CA GLY A 179 24.43 10.05 -15.01
C GLY A 179 24.44 8.72 -14.27
N THR A 180 25.61 8.37 -13.74
CA THR A 180 25.78 7.13 -12.97
C THR A 180 25.31 7.28 -11.53
N VAL A 181 24.95 6.17 -10.89
CA VAL A 181 24.60 6.15 -9.46
C VAL A 181 25.74 6.71 -8.61
N ARG A 182 27.00 6.33 -8.94
CA ARG A 182 28.21 6.78 -8.24
C ARG A 182 28.35 8.30 -8.24
N ASP A 183 28.27 8.91 -9.41
CA ASP A 183 28.47 10.35 -9.56
C ASP A 183 27.38 11.14 -8.85
N MET A 184 26.15 10.68 -8.98
CA MET A 184 25.01 11.35 -8.36
C MET A 184 25.02 11.22 -6.83
N LEU A 185 25.41 10.07 -6.27
CA LEU A 185 25.52 9.90 -4.82
C LEU A 185 26.69 10.72 -4.26
N LYS A 186 27.85 10.74 -4.91
CA LYS A 186 28.98 11.58 -4.49
C LYS A 186 28.61 13.07 -4.51
N LYS A 187 27.85 13.52 -5.52
CA LYS A 187 27.32 14.90 -5.60
C LYS A 187 26.27 15.19 -4.51
N ALA A 188 25.49 14.19 -4.13
CA ALA A 188 24.48 14.33 -3.09
C ALA A 188 25.06 14.30 -1.67
N ASP A 189 26.26 13.70 -1.48
CA ASP A 189 26.87 13.48 -0.19
C ASP A 189 27.45 14.75 0.42
N GLU A 190 26.66 15.39 1.29
CA GLU A 190 27.03 16.57 2.08
C GLU A 190 27.58 16.21 3.47
N ARG A 191 27.55 14.92 3.84
CA ARG A 191 27.88 14.43 5.18
C ARG A 191 29.11 13.52 5.23
N GLY A 192 29.66 13.09 4.09
CA GLY A 192 30.75 12.14 4.01
C GLY A 192 30.35 10.69 4.37
N VAL A 193 29.08 10.34 4.24
CA VAL A 193 28.51 9.01 4.60
C VAL A 193 28.32 8.09 3.38
N TYR A 194 28.80 8.49 2.22
CA TYR A 194 28.64 7.75 0.96
C TYR A 194 29.01 6.26 1.08
N SER A 195 30.22 5.97 1.59
CA SER A 195 30.71 4.59 1.67
C SER A 195 29.87 3.71 2.58
N ASP A 196 29.41 4.27 3.69
CA ASP A 196 28.61 3.53 4.68
C ASP A 196 27.21 3.26 4.16
N LEU A 197 26.59 4.25 3.51
CA LEU A 197 25.28 4.11 2.88
C LEU A 197 25.30 3.11 1.72
N VAL A 198 26.36 3.12 0.90
CA VAL A 198 26.51 2.15 -0.20
C VAL A 198 26.50 0.72 0.34
N LYS A 199 27.26 0.45 1.42
CA LYS A 199 27.28 -0.86 2.09
C LYS A 199 25.94 -1.19 2.77
N ALA A 200 25.41 -0.27 3.57
CA ALA A 200 24.18 -0.50 4.33
C ALA A 200 23.00 -0.83 3.42
N LEU A 201 22.87 -0.17 2.27
CA LEU A 201 21.80 -0.37 1.30
C LEU A 201 22.12 -1.43 0.23
N ASN A 202 23.33 -2.03 0.27
CA ASN A 202 23.78 -3.06 -0.68
C ASN A 202 23.57 -2.61 -2.13
N ILE A 203 24.18 -1.47 -2.49
CA ILE A 203 24.07 -0.86 -3.82
C ILE A 203 25.41 -0.80 -4.56
N GLU A 204 26.44 -1.51 -4.09
CA GLU A 204 27.76 -1.55 -4.71
C GLU A 204 27.71 -1.98 -6.19
N ARG A 205 26.89 -2.99 -6.49
CA ARG A 205 26.79 -3.60 -7.84
C ARG A 205 26.16 -2.66 -8.88
N ILE A 206 25.48 -1.59 -8.44
CA ILE A 206 24.77 -0.67 -9.35
C ILE A 206 25.49 0.69 -9.49
N LEU A 207 26.61 0.91 -8.83
CA LEU A 207 27.27 2.22 -8.77
C LEU A 207 27.63 2.78 -10.14
N ASP A 208 28.04 1.92 -11.05
CA ASP A 208 28.51 2.33 -12.38
C ASP A 208 27.41 2.26 -13.46
N ARG A 209 26.18 1.87 -13.06
CA ARG A 209 25.01 1.86 -13.93
C ARG A 209 24.38 3.25 -14.05
N SER A 210 23.76 3.51 -15.21
CA SER A 210 22.94 4.71 -15.42
C SER A 210 21.65 4.62 -14.57
N ILE A 211 21.22 5.78 -14.04
CA ILE A 211 19.96 5.89 -13.29
C ILE A 211 18.74 5.42 -14.12
N SER A 212 18.78 5.66 -15.44
CA SER A 212 17.73 5.25 -16.37
C SER A 212 17.56 3.73 -16.48
N GLU A 213 18.60 2.95 -16.17
CA GLU A 213 18.65 1.49 -16.30
C GLU A 213 18.31 0.76 -14.99
N LEU A 214 18.11 1.49 -13.90
CA LEU A 214 17.83 0.90 -12.60
C LEU A 214 16.43 0.28 -12.58
N SER A 215 16.31 -0.88 -11.94
CA SER A 215 15.01 -1.40 -11.56
C SER A 215 14.30 -0.49 -10.53
N GLY A 216 12.99 -0.65 -10.33
CA GLY A 216 12.24 0.13 -9.34
C GLY A 216 12.86 0.05 -7.94
N GLY A 217 13.23 -1.15 -7.49
CA GLY A 217 13.86 -1.34 -6.18
C GLY A 217 15.27 -0.76 -6.06
N GLU A 218 16.08 -0.84 -7.11
CA GLU A 218 17.42 -0.22 -7.15
C GLU A 218 17.32 1.31 -7.13
N LEU A 219 16.40 1.88 -7.89
CA LEU A 219 16.13 3.32 -7.92
C LEU A 219 15.62 3.81 -6.56
N GLN A 220 14.76 3.03 -5.90
CA GLN A 220 14.27 3.31 -4.56
C GLN A 220 15.43 3.41 -3.55
N LYS A 221 16.33 2.42 -3.52
CA LYS A 221 17.52 2.41 -2.64
C LYS A 221 18.47 3.57 -2.95
N PHE A 222 18.68 3.88 -4.22
CA PHE A 222 19.47 5.04 -4.63
C PHE A 222 18.88 6.36 -4.09
N LEU A 223 17.57 6.58 -4.22
CA LEU A 223 16.90 7.80 -3.73
C LEU A 223 16.98 7.92 -2.20
N ILE A 224 16.85 6.80 -1.49
CA ILE A 224 17.00 6.77 -0.02
C ILE A 224 18.44 7.12 0.37
N ALA A 225 19.44 6.55 -0.31
CA ALA A 225 20.84 6.91 -0.08
C ALA A 225 21.10 8.40 -0.33
N ALA A 226 20.56 8.95 -1.42
CA ALA A 226 20.70 10.37 -1.76
C ALA A 226 20.04 11.29 -0.72
N VAL A 227 18.88 10.91 -0.18
CA VAL A 227 18.19 11.65 0.89
C VAL A 227 18.98 11.59 2.20
N LEU A 228 19.45 10.41 2.60
CA LEU A 228 20.21 10.22 3.84
C LEU A 228 21.61 10.86 3.80
N SER A 229 22.15 11.13 2.61
CA SER A 229 23.43 11.83 2.42
C SER A 229 23.33 13.35 2.64
N LYS A 230 22.13 13.93 2.67
CA LYS A 230 21.93 15.36 2.81
C LYS A 230 22.17 15.85 4.23
N ASN A 231 22.84 17.01 4.35
CA ASN A 231 23.01 17.70 5.63
C ASN A 231 21.77 18.54 5.94
N THR A 232 20.83 17.93 6.65
CA THR A 232 19.51 18.48 6.94
C THR A 232 19.10 18.15 8.36
N ASN A 233 18.09 18.85 8.88
CA ASN A 233 17.53 18.57 10.21
C ASN A 233 16.09 18.02 10.16
N ALA A 234 15.56 17.78 8.96
CA ALA A 234 14.24 17.15 8.80
C ALA A 234 14.20 16.20 7.60
N TYR A 235 13.95 14.93 7.86
CA TYR A 235 13.87 13.86 6.86
C TYR A 235 12.42 13.38 6.71
N PHE A 236 11.94 13.32 5.48
CA PHE A 236 10.60 12.83 5.14
C PHE A 236 10.71 11.69 4.13
N PHE A 237 10.13 10.55 4.47
CA PHE A 237 10.11 9.37 3.60
C PHE A 237 8.67 9.01 3.27
N ASP A 238 8.28 9.18 2.00
CA ASP A 238 6.97 8.77 1.50
C ASP A 238 7.09 7.40 0.83
N GLU A 239 6.58 6.37 1.48
CA GLU A 239 6.64 4.96 1.07
C GLU A 239 8.06 4.48 0.70
N PRO A 240 9.02 4.48 1.65
CA PRO A 240 10.40 4.10 1.35
C PRO A 240 10.58 2.63 1.01
N CYS A 241 9.66 1.74 1.37
CA CYS A 241 9.77 0.30 1.16
C CYS A 241 9.03 -0.23 -0.08
N SER A 242 8.41 0.64 -0.88
CA SER A 242 7.79 0.25 -2.15
C SER A 242 8.81 -0.36 -3.11
N TYR A 243 8.42 -1.34 -3.93
CA TYR A 243 9.26 -2.09 -4.88
C TYR A 243 10.35 -2.98 -4.27
N LEU A 244 10.41 -3.10 -2.95
CA LEU A 244 11.45 -3.86 -2.25
C LEU A 244 10.91 -5.17 -1.69
N ASP A 245 11.71 -6.22 -1.78
CA ASP A 245 11.45 -7.46 -1.07
C ASP A 245 11.69 -7.32 0.44
N VAL A 246 11.29 -8.32 1.22
CA VAL A 246 11.36 -8.29 2.69
C VAL A 246 12.77 -7.99 3.21
N ARG A 247 13.80 -8.56 2.58
CA ARG A 247 15.22 -8.34 2.99
C ARG A 247 15.62 -6.89 2.77
N GLU A 248 15.32 -6.35 1.61
CA GLU A 248 15.67 -4.99 1.26
C GLU A 248 14.86 -3.95 2.05
N ARG A 249 13.57 -4.23 2.35
CA ARG A 249 12.75 -3.40 3.27
C ARG A 249 13.41 -3.26 4.64
N LEU A 250 13.89 -4.36 5.20
CA LEU A 250 14.58 -4.36 6.49
C LEU A 250 15.89 -3.57 6.47
N ARG A 251 16.66 -3.68 5.37
CA ARG A 251 17.88 -2.87 5.19
C ARG A 251 17.57 -1.38 5.15
N VAL A 252 16.60 -1.00 4.35
CA VAL A 252 16.13 0.40 4.27
C VAL A 252 15.66 0.89 5.63
N ALA A 253 14.86 0.09 6.33
CA ALA A 253 14.36 0.42 7.65
C ALA A 253 15.51 0.70 8.65
N ARG A 254 16.51 -0.20 8.70
CA ARG A 254 17.70 -0.02 9.53
C ARG A 254 18.51 1.22 9.14
N SER A 255 18.70 1.44 7.84
CA SER A 255 19.43 2.61 7.33
C SER A 255 18.74 3.92 7.70
N ILE A 256 17.41 3.98 7.64
CA ILE A 256 16.65 5.18 8.06
C ILE A 256 16.88 5.45 9.56
N VAL A 257 16.74 4.43 10.42
CA VAL A 257 16.93 4.58 11.88
C VAL A 257 18.35 5.03 12.21
N GLU A 258 19.35 4.49 11.52
CA GLU A 258 20.76 4.77 11.79
C GLU A 258 21.20 6.14 11.22
N PHE A 259 20.98 6.37 9.92
CA PHE A 259 21.56 7.52 9.22
C PHE A 259 20.72 8.80 9.32
N ALA A 260 19.40 8.72 9.50
CA ALA A 260 18.57 9.92 9.71
C ALA A 260 18.78 10.55 11.10
N ASN A 261 19.40 9.81 12.03
CA ASN A 261 19.76 10.27 13.37
C ASN A 261 18.61 11.01 14.08
N PRO A 262 17.54 10.31 14.48
CA PRO A 262 16.34 10.92 15.04
C PRO A 262 16.59 11.70 16.33
N ALA A 263 17.67 11.38 17.07
CA ALA A 263 18.02 12.11 18.30
C ALA A 263 18.28 13.62 18.08
N ARG A 264 18.69 13.99 16.86
CA ARG A 264 18.99 15.38 16.49
C ARG A 264 18.02 15.96 15.45
N ASN A 265 17.38 15.11 14.66
CA ASN A 265 16.62 15.49 13.50
C ASN A 265 15.13 15.12 13.65
N TYR A 266 14.27 15.81 12.91
CA TYR A 266 12.90 15.38 12.71
C TYR A 266 12.88 14.28 11.65
N VAL A 267 12.23 13.15 11.94
CA VAL A 267 12.11 12.03 11.01
C VAL A 267 10.66 11.61 10.90
N VAL A 268 10.12 11.64 9.69
CA VAL A 268 8.73 11.28 9.39
C VAL A 268 8.71 10.23 8.29
N VAL A 269 8.01 9.13 8.53
CA VAL A 269 7.88 8.00 7.61
C VAL A 269 6.42 7.69 7.36
N VAL A 270 6.00 7.72 6.10
CA VAL A 270 4.71 7.18 5.65
C VAL A 270 4.96 5.80 5.09
N GLU A 271 4.29 4.78 5.59
CA GLU A 271 4.49 3.41 5.14
C GLU A 271 3.19 2.60 5.21
N HIS A 272 3.02 1.69 4.26
CA HIS A 272 1.89 0.76 4.19
C HIS A 272 2.21 -0.63 4.75
N ASP A 273 3.47 -0.97 4.87
CA ASP A 273 3.90 -2.18 5.58
C ASP A 273 3.91 -1.90 7.08
N LEU A 274 2.86 -2.35 7.78
CA LEU A 274 2.70 -2.11 9.21
C LEU A 274 3.79 -2.77 10.07
N MET A 275 4.39 -3.87 9.59
CA MET A 275 5.47 -4.55 10.31
C MET A 275 6.76 -3.72 10.24
N ILE A 276 7.06 -3.16 9.08
CA ILE A 276 8.19 -2.26 8.88
C ILE A 276 7.98 -0.94 9.62
N LEU A 277 6.77 -0.38 9.54
CA LEU A 277 6.45 0.85 10.27
C LEU A 277 6.56 0.68 11.77
N ASP A 278 6.08 -0.47 12.33
CA ASP A 278 6.24 -0.80 13.75
C ASP A 278 7.72 -0.95 14.17
N TYR A 279 8.57 -1.37 13.24
CA TYR A 279 10.00 -1.48 13.48
C TYR A 279 10.73 -0.13 13.49
N ILE A 280 10.35 0.79 12.58
CA ILE A 280 11.02 2.09 12.39
C ILE A 280 10.53 3.12 13.40
N SER A 281 9.20 3.23 13.61
CA SER A 281 8.60 4.37 14.32
C SER A 281 8.52 4.16 15.82
N ASP A 282 8.58 5.25 16.57
CA ASP A 282 8.40 5.29 18.02
C ASP A 282 6.96 5.64 18.38
N TYR A 283 6.31 6.47 17.56
CA TYR A 283 4.89 6.82 17.66
C TYR A 283 4.29 6.98 16.27
N VAL A 284 2.97 6.83 16.20
CA VAL A 284 2.22 6.92 14.94
C VAL A 284 1.05 7.88 15.05
N VAL A 285 0.72 8.46 13.90
CA VAL A 285 -0.49 9.22 13.68
C VAL A 285 -1.30 8.54 12.59
N ILE A 286 -2.61 8.45 12.80
CA ILE A 286 -3.54 7.81 11.89
C ILE A 286 -4.28 8.89 11.10
N MET A 287 -4.12 8.85 9.78
CA MET A 287 -4.87 9.70 8.86
C MET A 287 -6.16 9.00 8.47
N TYR A 288 -7.31 9.60 8.81
CA TYR A 288 -8.63 9.05 8.56
C TYR A 288 -9.53 10.07 7.85
N GLY A 289 -10.67 9.63 7.35
CA GLY A 289 -11.63 10.44 6.60
C GLY A 289 -12.10 9.75 5.33
N GLU A 290 -12.72 10.49 4.43
CA GLU A 290 -13.15 9.97 3.13
C GLU A 290 -12.07 10.25 2.08
N PRO A 291 -11.50 9.22 1.45
CA PRO A 291 -10.44 9.37 0.46
C PRO A 291 -10.78 10.35 -0.66
N GLY A 292 -9.87 11.29 -0.93
CA GLY A 292 -10.05 12.33 -1.95
C GLY A 292 -11.03 13.46 -1.57
N VAL A 293 -11.75 13.34 -0.46
CA VAL A 293 -12.73 14.34 0.01
C VAL A 293 -12.15 15.15 1.16
N TYR A 294 -11.82 14.48 2.24
CA TYR A 294 -11.17 15.11 3.39
C TYR A 294 -10.30 14.12 4.14
N GLY A 295 -9.32 14.64 4.86
CA GLY A 295 -8.49 13.88 5.78
C GLY A 295 -8.35 14.58 7.12
N VAL A 296 -8.26 13.78 8.17
CA VAL A 296 -8.04 14.26 9.55
C VAL A 296 -6.85 13.53 10.11
N SER A 297 -5.93 14.26 10.73
CA SER A 297 -4.83 13.69 11.49
C SER A 297 -5.27 13.39 12.91
N SER A 298 -5.11 12.14 13.37
CA SER A 298 -5.40 11.74 14.75
C SER A 298 -4.41 12.37 15.74
N LYS A 299 -4.68 12.23 17.03
CA LYS A 299 -3.68 12.41 18.07
C LYS A 299 -2.57 11.35 17.93
N PRO A 300 -1.34 11.63 18.44
CA PRO A 300 -0.26 10.66 18.39
C PRO A 300 -0.51 9.51 19.37
N TYR A 301 -0.24 8.28 18.92
CA TYR A 301 -0.26 7.06 19.71
C TYR A 301 1.13 6.44 19.73
N SER A 302 1.50 5.72 20.78
CA SER A 302 2.66 4.82 20.70
C SER A 302 2.43 3.84 19.55
N THR A 303 3.48 3.48 18.83
CA THR A 303 3.37 2.70 17.58
C THR A 303 2.52 1.44 17.72
N ARG A 304 2.76 0.64 18.77
CA ARG A 304 1.99 -0.59 19.03
C ARG A 304 0.50 -0.29 19.18
N VAL A 305 0.17 0.67 20.04
CA VAL A 305 -1.23 1.02 20.37
C VAL A 305 -1.93 1.60 19.14
N GLY A 306 -1.28 2.52 18.43
CA GLY A 306 -1.85 3.15 17.23
C GLY A 306 -2.13 2.13 16.12
N ILE A 307 -1.18 1.22 15.85
CA ILE A 307 -1.41 0.16 14.85
C ILE A 307 -2.56 -0.76 15.28
N ASN A 308 -2.67 -1.12 16.56
CA ASN A 308 -3.77 -1.94 17.05
C ASN A 308 -5.12 -1.21 16.95
N HIS A 309 -5.20 0.09 17.28
CA HIS A 309 -6.40 0.90 17.04
C HIS A 309 -6.78 0.98 15.56
N TYR A 310 -5.79 1.18 14.69
CA TYR A 310 -6.00 1.17 13.26
C TYR A 310 -6.56 -0.18 12.77
N LEU A 311 -6.03 -1.31 13.26
CA LEU A 311 -6.51 -2.66 12.93
C LEU A 311 -7.90 -2.95 13.51
N LYS A 312 -8.20 -2.46 14.72
CA LYS A 312 -9.56 -2.53 15.29
C LYS A 312 -10.58 -1.67 14.54
N GLY A 313 -10.11 -0.62 13.85
CA GLY A 313 -10.98 0.31 13.14
C GLY A 313 -11.64 1.36 14.03
N TYR A 314 -11.19 1.54 15.27
CA TYR A 314 -11.72 2.52 16.21
C TYR A 314 -10.61 3.33 16.87
N LEU A 315 -10.76 4.65 16.88
CA LEU A 315 -9.83 5.60 17.47
C LEU A 315 -10.41 6.17 18.79
N PRO A 316 -9.98 5.67 19.96
CA PRO A 316 -10.58 6.08 21.24
C PRO A 316 -10.43 7.55 21.57
N ALA A 317 -9.26 8.16 21.27
CA ALA A 317 -8.99 9.55 21.59
C ALA A 317 -9.83 10.54 20.77
N GLU A 318 -10.31 10.15 19.60
CA GLU A 318 -11.20 10.87 18.70
C GLU A 318 -12.65 10.42 18.80
N ASN A 319 -12.92 9.31 19.51
CA ASN A 319 -14.20 8.61 19.54
C ASN A 319 -14.74 8.35 18.11
N MET A 320 -13.87 7.85 17.23
CA MET A 320 -14.16 7.72 15.80
C MET A 320 -14.04 6.28 15.32
N LEU A 321 -15.10 5.78 14.71
CA LEU A 321 -15.10 4.51 13.98
C LEU A 321 -14.61 4.77 12.55
N ILE A 322 -13.44 4.24 12.20
CA ILE A 322 -12.83 4.40 10.87
C ILE A 322 -13.08 3.18 9.97
N ARG A 323 -13.51 2.07 10.55
CA ARG A 323 -13.86 0.83 9.84
C ARG A 323 -14.81 -0.02 10.69
N GLU A 324 -15.83 -0.61 10.06
CA GLU A 324 -16.82 -1.45 10.73
C GLU A 324 -16.28 -2.83 11.16
N GLU A 325 -15.38 -3.42 10.35
CA GLU A 325 -14.84 -4.76 10.60
C GLU A 325 -13.42 -4.68 11.19
N GLU A 326 -13.22 -5.32 12.33
CA GLU A 326 -11.89 -5.50 12.92
C GLU A 326 -11.02 -6.44 12.07
N VAL A 327 -9.72 -6.16 12.00
CA VAL A 327 -8.72 -7.03 11.38
C VAL A 327 -7.97 -7.79 12.48
N LYS A 328 -8.20 -9.09 12.54
CA LYS A 328 -7.47 -10.02 13.41
C LYS A 328 -6.65 -11.00 12.57
N PHE A 329 -5.40 -11.15 12.92
CA PHE A 329 -4.51 -12.13 12.31
C PHE A 329 -4.59 -13.44 13.10
N LYS A 330 -5.48 -14.33 12.65
CA LYS A 330 -5.53 -15.69 13.16
C LYS A 330 -4.69 -16.55 12.23
N ILE A 331 -3.56 -17.05 12.69
CA ILE A 331 -2.97 -18.23 12.05
C ILE A 331 -3.91 -19.37 12.45
N SER A 332 -4.82 -19.71 11.55
CA SER A 332 -5.59 -20.93 11.69
C SER A 332 -4.59 -22.07 11.64
N ALA A 333 -4.33 -22.69 12.78
CA ALA A 333 -3.90 -24.07 12.80
C ALA A 333 -5.09 -24.88 12.26
N ARG A 334 -5.28 -24.88 10.95
CA ARG A 334 -6.03 -25.93 10.25
C ARG A 334 -5.09 -27.12 10.07
N GLY A 335 -4.41 -27.50 11.13
CA GLY A 335 -3.98 -28.83 11.38
C GLY A 335 -5.22 -29.60 11.78
N GLU A 336 -5.56 -30.63 11.02
CA GLU A 336 -6.66 -31.56 11.29
C GLU A 336 -8.06 -31.14 10.82
N SER A 337 -8.26 -30.85 9.53
CA SER A 337 -9.39 -31.50 8.88
C SER A 337 -9.02 -33.00 8.73
N ALA A 338 -9.00 -33.69 9.84
CA ALA A 338 -8.87 -35.13 9.89
C ALA A 338 -9.96 -35.74 9.03
N GLY A 339 -9.60 -36.45 7.96
CA GLY A 339 -10.43 -37.50 7.39
C GLY A 339 -10.96 -37.36 5.98
N LYS A 340 -10.55 -36.38 5.15
CA LYS A 340 -10.78 -36.48 3.72
C LYS A 340 -9.42 -36.56 3.01
N GLN A 341 -9.11 -37.72 2.44
CA GLN A 341 -8.08 -37.88 1.41
C GLN A 341 -8.55 -37.08 0.18
N GLU A 342 -8.30 -35.77 0.18
CA GLU A 342 -8.49 -34.98 -1.02
C GLU A 342 -7.33 -35.28 -1.96
N PHE A 343 -7.64 -35.68 -3.19
CA PHE A 343 -6.63 -35.89 -4.24
C PHE A 343 -5.91 -34.55 -4.50
N PRO A 344 -4.58 -34.55 -4.68
CA PRO A 344 -3.86 -33.35 -5.04
C PRO A 344 -4.31 -32.86 -6.42
N ILE A 345 -4.52 -31.53 -6.54
CA ILE A 345 -4.87 -30.87 -7.80
C ILE A 345 -3.62 -30.49 -8.60
N LEU A 346 -2.51 -30.36 -7.91
CA LEU A 346 -1.21 -30.03 -8.47
C LEU A 346 -0.13 -30.80 -7.71
N ALA A 347 0.76 -31.48 -8.44
CA ALA A 347 1.90 -32.18 -7.85
C ALA A 347 3.09 -32.16 -8.81
N TRP A 348 4.29 -32.11 -8.25
CA TRP A 348 5.54 -32.12 -9.00
C TRP A 348 6.61 -32.95 -8.29
N SER A 349 7.55 -33.48 -9.06
CA SER A 349 8.74 -34.16 -8.58
C SER A 349 9.85 -33.15 -8.24
N ASN A 350 11.07 -33.59 -8.06
CA ASN A 350 12.20 -32.67 -7.93
C ASN A 350 12.44 -31.96 -9.27
N ILE A 351 12.19 -30.65 -9.33
CA ILE A 351 12.30 -29.85 -10.56
C ILE A 351 13.62 -29.10 -10.56
N GLU A 352 14.34 -29.18 -11.68
CA GLU A 352 15.44 -28.27 -11.99
C GLU A 352 15.15 -27.51 -13.28
N TYR A 353 15.49 -26.23 -13.27
CA TYR A 353 15.31 -25.37 -14.43
C TYR A 353 16.49 -24.39 -14.58
N THR A 354 16.90 -24.19 -15.84
CA THR A 354 17.92 -23.20 -16.21
C THR A 354 17.48 -22.52 -17.51
N TYR A 355 17.57 -21.19 -17.57
CA TYR A 355 17.27 -20.48 -18.80
C TYR A 355 18.38 -20.70 -19.84
N PRO A 356 18.06 -20.95 -21.12
CA PRO A 356 19.06 -21.14 -22.18
C PRO A 356 20.03 -19.97 -22.35
N SER A 357 19.56 -18.75 -22.06
CA SER A 357 20.31 -17.48 -22.22
C SER A 357 20.97 -16.98 -20.94
N SER A 358 20.88 -17.70 -19.83
CA SER A 358 21.31 -17.24 -18.50
C SER A 358 21.91 -18.41 -17.71
N LYS A 359 22.83 -18.10 -16.79
CA LYS A 359 23.38 -19.08 -15.83
C LYS A 359 22.48 -19.34 -14.63
N PHE A 360 21.30 -18.69 -14.58
CA PHE A 360 20.36 -18.86 -13.46
C PHE A 360 19.83 -20.30 -13.39
N ARG A 361 19.97 -20.92 -12.23
CA ARG A 361 19.47 -22.27 -11.92
C ARG A 361 18.41 -22.19 -10.82
N LEU A 362 17.28 -22.88 -11.03
CA LEU A 362 16.22 -23.02 -10.03
C LEU A 362 16.09 -24.49 -9.65
N ILE A 363 16.07 -24.77 -8.34
CA ILE A 363 15.87 -26.11 -7.76
C ILE A 363 14.64 -26.07 -6.87
N VAL A 364 13.65 -26.93 -7.18
CA VAL A 364 12.41 -27.03 -6.41
C VAL A 364 12.19 -28.49 -6.00
N PRO A 365 12.19 -28.80 -4.71
CA PRO A 365 11.93 -30.14 -4.21
C PRO A 365 10.49 -30.57 -4.49
N PRO A 366 10.17 -31.87 -4.37
CA PRO A 366 8.84 -32.39 -4.61
C PRO A 366 7.78 -31.70 -3.73
N GLY A 367 6.59 -31.49 -4.31
CA GLY A 367 5.49 -30.87 -3.60
C GLY A 367 4.12 -31.31 -4.11
N ARG A 368 3.12 -31.11 -3.26
CA ARG A 368 1.70 -31.41 -3.54
C ARG A 368 0.82 -30.30 -2.99
N VAL A 369 -0.22 -29.96 -3.74
CA VAL A 369 -1.22 -28.94 -3.38
C VAL A 369 -2.60 -29.55 -3.58
N HIS A 370 -3.48 -29.35 -2.60
CA HIS A 370 -4.83 -29.90 -2.61
C HIS A 370 -5.87 -28.82 -2.93
N SER A 371 -7.05 -29.26 -3.34
CA SER A 371 -8.16 -28.35 -3.59
C SER A 371 -8.55 -27.58 -2.33
N GLY A 372 -8.83 -26.29 -2.47
CA GLY A 372 -9.19 -25.42 -1.32
C GLY A 372 -7.99 -24.89 -0.51
N GLU A 373 -6.74 -25.17 -0.94
CA GLU A 373 -5.53 -24.65 -0.28
C GLU A 373 -5.04 -23.35 -0.94
N VAL A 374 -4.54 -22.44 -0.12
CA VAL A 374 -3.75 -21.28 -0.55
C VAL A 374 -2.28 -21.52 -0.20
N ILE A 375 -1.41 -21.53 -1.21
CA ILE A 375 0.03 -21.64 -1.04
C ILE A 375 0.67 -20.27 -1.15
N GLY A 376 1.27 -19.80 -0.06
CA GLY A 376 2.09 -18.60 -0.06
C GLY A 376 3.49 -18.87 -0.56
N VAL A 377 4.01 -18.00 -1.42
CA VAL A 377 5.39 -18.08 -1.94
C VAL A 377 6.16 -16.85 -1.48
N LEU A 378 7.23 -17.06 -0.71
CA LEU A 378 8.05 -16.01 -0.10
C LEU A 378 9.52 -16.16 -0.52
N GLY A 379 10.22 -15.03 -0.66
CA GLY A 379 11.66 -15.01 -0.95
C GLY A 379 12.09 -13.71 -1.63
N PRO A 380 13.40 -13.49 -1.78
CA PRO A 380 13.96 -12.31 -2.45
C PRO A 380 13.54 -12.15 -3.90
N ASN A 381 13.69 -10.95 -4.45
CA ASN A 381 13.50 -10.72 -5.88
C ASN A 381 14.62 -11.38 -6.71
N GLY A 382 14.28 -11.83 -7.93
CA GLY A 382 15.23 -12.49 -8.83
C GLY A 382 15.66 -13.90 -8.40
N ILE A 383 14.93 -14.55 -7.46
CA ILE A 383 15.25 -15.89 -6.94
C ILE A 383 14.48 -17.02 -7.65
N GLY A 384 13.65 -16.69 -8.64
CA GLY A 384 12.92 -17.67 -9.45
C GLY A 384 11.47 -17.93 -9.07
N LYS A 385 10.82 -17.09 -8.23
CA LYS A 385 9.39 -17.23 -7.86
C LYS A 385 8.47 -17.23 -9.09
N THR A 386 8.60 -16.23 -9.96
CA THR A 386 7.82 -16.14 -11.21
C THR A 386 8.17 -17.27 -12.18
N THR A 387 9.44 -17.71 -12.21
CA THR A 387 9.86 -18.89 -12.99
C THR A 387 9.15 -20.15 -12.52
N PHE A 388 9.00 -20.33 -11.22
CA PHE A 388 8.25 -21.46 -10.65
C PHE A 388 6.78 -21.42 -11.05
N ILE A 389 6.11 -20.25 -11.01
CA ILE A 389 4.74 -20.11 -11.53
C ILE A 389 4.66 -20.56 -13.00
N LYS A 390 5.59 -20.11 -13.85
CA LYS A 390 5.63 -20.46 -15.27
C LYS A 390 5.88 -21.95 -15.54
N LEU A 391 6.63 -22.61 -14.67
CA LEU A 391 6.82 -24.07 -14.73
C LEU A 391 5.53 -24.80 -14.37
N LEU A 392 4.86 -24.39 -13.27
CA LEU A 392 3.62 -25.02 -12.84
C LEU A 392 2.45 -24.75 -13.79
N SER A 393 2.40 -23.58 -14.42
CA SER A 393 1.38 -23.25 -15.43
C SER A 393 1.62 -23.96 -16.78
N GLY A 394 2.83 -24.49 -16.98
CA GLY A 394 3.21 -25.16 -18.23
C GLY A 394 3.71 -24.22 -19.33
N GLU A 395 3.90 -22.92 -19.03
CA GLU A 395 4.56 -21.95 -19.93
C GLU A 395 6.04 -22.30 -20.14
N LEU A 396 6.69 -22.87 -19.12
CA LEU A 396 8.07 -23.37 -19.19
C LEU A 396 8.09 -24.88 -18.93
N LYS A 397 9.05 -25.58 -19.56
CA LYS A 397 9.30 -27.00 -19.31
C LYS A 397 10.54 -27.15 -18.42
N PRO A 398 10.50 -27.96 -17.36
CA PRO A 398 11.68 -28.22 -16.53
C PRO A 398 12.78 -28.90 -17.35
N VAL A 399 14.03 -28.71 -16.98
CA VAL A 399 15.20 -29.42 -17.54
C VAL A 399 15.28 -30.82 -16.95
N SER A 400 14.94 -30.94 -15.65
CA SER A 400 14.87 -32.21 -14.92
C SER A 400 13.65 -32.21 -14.03
N GLY A 401 13.04 -33.39 -13.85
CA GLY A 401 11.81 -33.56 -13.10
C GLY A 401 10.55 -33.30 -13.94
N ASP A 402 9.39 -33.55 -13.34
CA ASP A 402 8.09 -33.50 -14.02
C ASP A 402 7.01 -32.86 -13.16
N ILE A 403 6.03 -32.25 -13.82
CA ILE A 403 4.74 -31.91 -13.21
C ILE A 403 3.86 -33.17 -13.30
N LEU A 404 3.67 -33.83 -12.17
CA LEU A 404 3.01 -35.14 -12.06
C LEU A 404 1.49 -35.05 -12.20
N ILE A 405 0.91 -34.00 -11.62
CA ILE A 405 -0.52 -33.69 -11.68
C ILE A 405 -0.66 -32.24 -12.11
N LYS A 406 -1.42 -31.98 -13.17
CA LYS A 406 -1.65 -30.66 -13.73
C LYS A 406 -3.13 -30.31 -13.62
N PRO A 407 -3.45 -29.06 -13.21
CA PRO A 407 -4.81 -28.57 -13.27
C PRO A 407 -5.27 -28.41 -14.73
N GLU A 408 -6.57 -28.58 -14.98
CA GLU A 408 -7.13 -28.42 -16.33
C GLU A 408 -7.18 -26.94 -16.73
N ARG A 409 -7.53 -26.08 -15.77
CA ARG A 409 -7.68 -24.63 -15.99
C ARG A 409 -6.83 -23.84 -15.03
N VAL A 410 -5.95 -23.02 -15.59
CA VAL A 410 -5.05 -22.12 -14.87
C VAL A 410 -5.32 -20.69 -15.28
N VAL A 411 -5.42 -19.79 -14.32
CA VAL A 411 -5.51 -18.35 -14.57
C VAL A 411 -4.39 -17.64 -13.80
N ILE A 412 -3.68 -16.74 -14.48
CA ILE A 412 -2.52 -16.04 -13.94
C ILE A 412 -2.79 -14.54 -13.90
N LYS A 413 -2.59 -13.95 -12.74
CA LYS A 413 -2.40 -12.51 -12.58
C LYS A 413 -0.89 -12.25 -12.58
N PRO A 414 -0.32 -11.61 -13.62
CA PRO A 414 1.11 -11.35 -13.68
C PRO A 414 1.56 -10.29 -12.67
N GLN A 415 2.87 -10.23 -12.40
CA GLN A 415 3.47 -9.27 -11.49
C GLN A 415 3.22 -7.82 -11.96
N GLU A 416 3.55 -7.52 -13.20
CA GLU A 416 3.28 -6.20 -13.79
C GLU A 416 1.91 -6.18 -14.46
N VAL A 417 1.08 -5.23 -14.03
CA VAL A 417 -0.23 -4.99 -14.63
C VAL A 417 -0.18 -3.68 -15.40
N SER A 418 -0.35 -3.77 -16.73
CA SER A 418 -0.46 -2.62 -17.61
C SER A 418 -1.82 -2.61 -18.32
N PRO A 419 -2.32 -1.46 -18.79
CA PRO A 419 -3.55 -1.40 -19.55
C PRO A 419 -3.60 -2.35 -20.75
N SER A 420 -2.45 -2.64 -21.36
CA SER A 420 -2.33 -3.54 -22.52
C SER A 420 -2.62 -5.02 -22.22
N ILE A 421 -2.61 -5.42 -20.96
CA ILE A 421 -2.95 -6.79 -20.55
C ILE A 421 -4.48 -7.00 -20.58
N MET A 422 -5.25 -5.93 -20.44
CA MET A 422 -6.70 -5.96 -20.50
C MET A 422 -7.17 -5.95 -21.96
N SER A 423 -8.13 -6.82 -22.25
CA SER A 423 -8.61 -7.04 -23.63
C SER A 423 -9.68 -6.05 -24.08
N GLU A 424 -10.34 -5.39 -23.12
CA GLU A 424 -11.45 -4.47 -23.37
C GLU A 424 -11.12 -3.08 -22.86
N GLU A 425 -11.79 -2.06 -23.42
CA GLU A 425 -11.53 -0.66 -23.10
C GLU A 425 -11.97 -0.27 -21.67
N THR A 426 -13.13 -0.79 -21.22
CA THR A 426 -13.71 -0.43 -19.93
C THR A 426 -13.57 -1.53 -18.89
N VAL A 427 -13.62 -1.13 -17.61
CA VAL A 427 -13.60 -2.07 -16.47
C VAL A 427 -14.78 -3.04 -16.55
N LEU A 428 -15.98 -2.52 -16.82
CA LEU A 428 -17.21 -3.33 -16.92
C LEU A 428 -17.11 -4.39 -18.03
N ALA A 429 -16.58 -4.02 -19.20
CA ALA A 429 -16.43 -4.94 -20.32
C ALA A 429 -15.47 -6.08 -19.99
N ASN A 430 -14.31 -5.79 -19.34
CA ASN A 430 -13.36 -6.82 -18.91
C ASN A 430 -13.97 -7.76 -17.86
N LEU A 431 -14.69 -7.23 -16.86
CA LEU A 431 -15.36 -8.04 -15.85
C LEU A 431 -16.44 -8.94 -16.47
N LYS A 432 -17.26 -8.36 -17.37
CA LYS A 432 -18.32 -9.10 -18.08
C LYS A 432 -17.77 -10.23 -18.94
N LYS A 433 -16.64 -10.01 -19.59
CA LYS A 433 -15.94 -11.04 -20.38
C LYS A 433 -15.39 -12.15 -19.49
N ALA A 434 -14.88 -11.81 -18.30
CA ALA A 434 -14.40 -12.80 -17.35
C ALA A 434 -15.53 -13.66 -16.76
N SER A 435 -16.66 -13.05 -16.39
CA SER A 435 -17.86 -13.75 -15.92
C SER A 435 -19.09 -12.82 -15.90
N GLN A 436 -20.23 -13.30 -16.38
CA GLN A 436 -21.50 -12.57 -16.28
C GLN A 436 -21.95 -12.38 -14.82
N LEU A 437 -21.62 -13.31 -13.94
CA LEU A 437 -21.97 -13.25 -12.52
C LEU A 437 -21.28 -12.11 -11.77
N VAL A 438 -20.11 -11.68 -12.22
CA VAL A 438 -19.38 -10.60 -11.54
C VAL A 438 -19.99 -9.20 -11.79
N VAL A 439 -20.85 -9.07 -12.78
CA VAL A 439 -21.55 -7.82 -13.09
C VAL A 439 -23.02 -7.81 -12.66
N ASP A 440 -23.53 -8.94 -12.17
CA ASP A 440 -24.87 -9.05 -11.59
C ASP A 440 -24.87 -8.58 -10.12
N PRO A 441 -25.54 -7.45 -9.76
CA PRO A 441 -25.53 -6.92 -8.41
C PRO A 441 -26.13 -7.85 -7.34
N THR A 442 -26.90 -8.86 -7.74
CA THR A 442 -27.49 -9.87 -6.85
C THR A 442 -26.57 -11.05 -6.59
N SER A 443 -25.57 -11.24 -7.41
CA SER A 443 -24.59 -12.32 -7.32
C SER A 443 -23.64 -12.15 -6.12
N TRP A 444 -23.34 -13.26 -5.46
CA TRP A 444 -22.29 -13.31 -4.45
C TRP A 444 -20.95 -12.83 -5.00
N LEU A 445 -20.64 -13.19 -6.25
CA LEU A 445 -19.38 -12.82 -6.90
C LEU A 445 -19.24 -11.30 -7.10
N TYR A 446 -20.34 -10.61 -7.43
CA TYR A 446 -20.37 -9.14 -7.48
C TYR A 446 -20.07 -8.53 -6.10
N VAL A 447 -20.67 -9.08 -5.04
CA VAL A 447 -20.45 -8.56 -3.68
C VAL A 447 -18.99 -8.71 -3.28
N GLU A 448 -18.38 -9.87 -3.53
CA GLU A 448 -16.98 -10.10 -3.15
C GLU A 448 -15.99 -9.33 -4.03
N LEU A 449 -16.10 -9.39 -5.36
CA LEU A 449 -15.12 -8.80 -6.26
C LEU A 449 -15.35 -7.31 -6.52
N VAL A 450 -16.61 -6.86 -6.64
CA VAL A 450 -16.90 -5.47 -7.01
C VAL A 450 -17.13 -4.59 -5.79
N LYS A 451 -18.02 -4.98 -4.86
CA LYS A 451 -18.32 -4.15 -3.69
C LYS A 451 -17.19 -4.15 -2.65
N ARG A 452 -16.69 -5.34 -2.27
CA ARG A 452 -15.66 -5.46 -1.23
C ARG A 452 -14.33 -4.84 -1.65
N MET A 453 -13.93 -4.99 -2.91
CA MET A 453 -12.75 -4.34 -3.46
C MET A 453 -12.99 -2.87 -3.87
N ARG A 454 -14.22 -2.37 -3.69
CA ARG A 454 -14.61 -0.96 -3.97
C ARG A 454 -14.32 -0.52 -5.41
N ILE A 455 -14.50 -1.42 -6.37
CA ILE A 455 -14.34 -1.10 -7.79
C ILE A 455 -15.67 -0.72 -8.48
N ASN A 456 -16.79 -0.71 -7.75
CA ASN A 456 -18.10 -0.33 -8.26
C ASN A 456 -18.16 1.08 -8.88
N ARG A 457 -17.29 2.00 -8.40
CA ARG A 457 -17.17 3.37 -8.96
C ARG A 457 -16.33 3.43 -10.23
N LEU A 458 -15.64 2.35 -10.57
CA LEU A 458 -14.70 2.27 -11.69
C LEU A 458 -15.32 1.60 -12.92
N LEU A 459 -16.52 0.99 -12.80
CA LEU A 459 -17.09 0.11 -13.83
C LEU A 459 -17.15 0.77 -15.22
N GLU A 460 -17.56 2.03 -15.30
CA GLU A 460 -17.68 2.79 -16.55
C GLU A 460 -16.39 3.49 -16.99
N ARG A 461 -15.28 3.28 -16.26
CA ARG A 461 -13.99 3.92 -16.59
C ARG A 461 -13.22 3.11 -17.62
N ASN A 462 -12.45 3.84 -18.44
CA ASN A 462 -11.47 3.23 -19.31
C ASN A 462 -10.30 2.71 -18.48
N ILE A 463 -9.76 1.58 -18.88
CA ILE A 463 -8.60 0.95 -18.22
C ILE A 463 -7.37 1.88 -18.22
N SER A 464 -7.18 2.64 -19.30
CA SER A 464 -6.08 3.62 -19.44
C SER A 464 -6.12 4.76 -18.41
N ASP A 465 -7.29 5.06 -17.85
CA ASP A 465 -7.51 6.17 -16.93
C ASP A 465 -7.39 5.76 -15.46
N LEU A 466 -7.10 4.49 -15.20
CA LEU A 466 -6.99 3.95 -13.84
C LEU A 466 -5.62 4.27 -13.24
N SER A 467 -5.61 4.60 -11.97
CA SER A 467 -4.37 4.62 -11.17
C SER A 467 -3.80 3.20 -11.01
N GLY A 468 -2.50 3.09 -10.67
CA GLY A 468 -1.86 1.78 -10.50
C GLY A 468 -2.57 0.87 -9.49
N GLY A 469 -3.04 1.41 -8.36
CA GLY A 469 -3.80 0.64 -7.37
C GLY A 469 -5.21 0.25 -7.85
N GLU A 470 -5.90 1.12 -8.60
CA GLU A 470 -7.20 0.79 -9.20
C GLU A 470 -7.06 -0.29 -10.26
N LEU A 471 -6.06 -0.17 -11.14
CA LEU A 471 -5.76 -1.16 -12.17
C LEU A 471 -5.41 -2.51 -11.55
N GLN A 472 -4.63 -2.51 -10.47
CA GLN A 472 -4.28 -3.72 -9.72
C GLN A 472 -5.54 -4.43 -9.18
N LYS A 473 -6.46 -3.69 -8.54
CA LYS A 473 -7.73 -4.25 -8.04
C LYS A 473 -8.59 -4.82 -9.17
N VAL A 474 -8.69 -4.12 -10.28
CA VAL A 474 -9.44 -4.59 -11.46
C VAL A 474 -8.81 -5.87 -12.01
N ALA A 475 -7.48 -5.94 -12.13
CA ALA A 475 -6.78 -7.13 -12.60
C ALA A 475 -7.04 -8.35 -11.70
N ILE A 476 -6.99 -8.16 -10.37
CA ILE A 476 -7.32 -9.23 -9.42
C ILE A 476 -8.78 -9.67 -9.59
N ALA A 477 -9.72 -8.73 -9.69
CA ALA A 477 -11.13 -9.04 -9.86
C ALA A 477 -11.40 -9.80 -11.16
N VAL A 478 -10.79 -9.39 -12.28
CA VAL A 478 -10.89 -10.08 -13.58
C VAL A 478 -10.28 -11.49 -13.50
N THR A 479 -9.13 -11.64 -12.82
CA THR A 479 -8.49 -12.95 -12.62
C THR A 479 -9.38 -13.89 -11.82
N LEU A 480 -9.86 -13.44 -10.66
CA LEU A 480 -10.66 -14.25 -9.74
C LEU A 480 -12.12 -14.46 -10.21
N ALA A 481 -12.60 -13.65 -11.16
CA ALA A 481 -13.91 -13.86 -11.78
C ALA A 481 -13.95 -15.04 -12.74
N GLN A 482 -12.82 -15.37 -13.38
CA GLN A 482 -12.72 -16.47 -14.33
C GLN A 482 -12.83 -17.83 -13.64
N GLU A 483 -13.31 -18.83 -14.38
CA GLU A 483 -13.32 -20.23 -13.93
C GLU A 483 -11.93 -20.82 -14.06
N ALA A 484 -11.35 -21.24 -12.93
CA ALA A 484 -10.05 -21.89 -12.86
C ALA A 484 -10.04 -22.98 -11.78
N ASP A 485 -9.12 -23.92 -11.89
CA ASP A 485 -8.82 -24.87 -10.82
C ASP A 485 -7.73 -24.34 -9.93
N VAL A 486 -6.76 -23.62 -10.53
CA VAL A 486 -5.66 -22.97 -9.82
C VAL A 486 -5.51 -21.52 -10.30
N TYR A 487 -5.49 -20.58 -9.34
CA TYR A 487 -5.15 -19.19 -9.57
C TYR A 487 -3.69 -18.93 -9.17
N PHE A 488 -2.90 -18.38 -10.07
CA PHE A 488 -1.58 -17.85 -9.76
C PHE A 488 -1.65 -16.32 -9.63
N LEU A 489 -1.29 -15.81 -8.47
CA LEU A 489 -1.35 -14.38 -8.17
C LEU A 489 0.06 -13.89 -7.81
N ASP A 490 0.70 -13.18 -8.74
CA ASP A 490 2.04 -12.64 -8.54
C ASP A 490 1.95 -11.19 -8.04
N GLU A 491 2.36 -10.95 -6.80
CA GLU A 491 2.29 -9.69 -6.07
C GLU A 491 0.92 -8.99 -6.15
N PRO A 492 -0.16 -9.63 -5.69
CA PRO A 492 -1.50 -9.04 -5.77
C PRO A 492 -1.67 -7.78 -4.91
N SER A 493 -0.85 -7.55 -3.90
CA SER A 493 -0.96 -6.38 -3.01
C SER A 493 -0.14 -5.16 -3.45
N ALA A 494 0.59 -5.25 -4.56
CA ALA A 494 1.37 -4.13 -5.07
C ALA A 494 0.50 -2.87 -5.30
N TYR A 495 1.02 -1.69 -4.96
CA TYR A 495 0.34 -0.37 -5.06
C TYR A 495 -0.90 -0.18 -4.19
N LEU A 496 -1.26 -1.15 -3.35
CA LEU A 496 -2.44 -1.10 -2.49
C LEU A 496 -2.09 -0.59 -1.09
N ASP A 497 -2.98 0.20 -0.52
CA ASP A 497 -2.87 0.57 0.89
C ASP A 497 -3.24 -0.60 1.82
N VAL A 498 -3.02 -0.42 3.13
CA VAL A 498 -3.24 -1.48 4.13
C VAL A 498 -4.66 -2.05 4.07
N GLU A 499 -5.68 -1.21 3.92
CA GLU A 499 -7.08 -1.65 3.88
C GLU A 499 -7.40 -2.41 2.60
N GLU A 500 -6.87 -1.94 1.48
CA GLU A 500 -7.03 -2.60 0.19
C GLU A 500 -6.31 -3.96 0.16
N ARG A 501 -5.08 -4.05 0.74
CA ARG A 501 -4.35 -5.32 0.91
C ARG A 501 -5.16 -6.34 1.69
N ILE A 502 -5.73 -5.93 2.83
CA ILE A 502 -6.57 -6.80 3.66
C ILE A 502 -7.84 -7.22 2.91
N ALA A 503 -8.48 -6.31 2.18
CA ALA A 503 -9.65 -6.62 1.38
C ALA A 503 -9.33 -7.67 0.30
N VAL A 504 -8.22 -7.50 -0.42
CA VAL A 504 -7.73 -8.47 -1.42
C VAL A 504 -7.45 -9.83 -0.79
N ALA A 505 -6.74 -9.86 0.35
CA ALA A 505 -6.43 -11.11 1.06
C ALA A 505 -7.71 -11.87 1.46
N ARG A 506 -8.71 -11.15 1.97
CA ARG A 506 -10.02 -11.74 2.31
C ARG A 506 -10.76 -12.27 1.07
N VAL A 507 -10.71 -11.53 -0.04
CA VAL A 507 -11.36 -11.93 -1.29
C VAL A 507 -10.70 -13.20 -1.83
N ILE A 508 -9.37 -13.26 -1.91
CA ILE A 508 -8.63 -14.46 -2.33
C ILE A 508 -9.07 -15.67 -1.49
N ARG A 509 -9.06 -15.51 -0.16
CA ARG A 509 -9.43 -16.56 0.77
C ARG A 509 -10.85 -17.07 0.54
N ARG A 510 -11.82 -16.16 0.42
CA ARG A 510 -13.23 -16.51 0.20
C ARG A 510 -13.47 -17.18 -1.15
N ILE A 511 -12.83 -16.72 -2.22
CA ILE A 511 -12.95 -17.36 -3.54
C ILE A 511 -12.44 -18.79 -3.49
N VAL A 512 -11.28 -19.00 -2.84
CA VAL A 512 -10.70 -20.34 -2.68
C VAL A 512 -11.62 -21.26 -1.86
N GLU A 513 -12.13 -20.78 -0.74
CA GLU A 513 -12.98 -21.56 0.18
C GLU A 513 -14.33 -21.91 -0.45
N GLU A 514 -15.06 -20.90 -0.97
CA GLU A 514 -16.43 -21.08 -1.47
C GLU A 514 -16.49 -21.86 -2.79
N ARG A 515 -15.52 -21.63 -3.66
CA ARG A 515 -15.45 -22.35 -4.95
C ARG A 515 -14.67 -23.66 -4.87
N ARG A 516 -14.05 -23.98 -3.73
CA ARG A 516 -13.13 -25.12 -3.56
C ARG A 516 -12.03 -25.14 -4.61
N LYS A 517 -11.45 -23.98 -4.89
CA LYS A 517 -10.35 -23.80 -5.83
C LYS A 517 -9.03 -23.64 -5.07
N THR A 518 -7.93 -23.53 -5.79
CA THR A 518 -6.59 -23.40 -5.21
C THR A 518 -5.99 -22.06 -5.65
N ALA A 519 -5.20 -21.43 -4.78
CA ALA A 519 -4.42 -20.26 -5.16
C ALA A 519 -2.95 -20.41 -4.77
N ILE A 520 -2.05 -19.96 -5.64
CA ILE A 520 -0.62 -19.79 -5.35
C ILE A 520 -0.35 -18.29 -5.38
N VAL A 521 0.05 -17.73 -4.22
CA VAL A 521 0.17 -16.30 -3.99
C VAL A 521 1.62 -15.95 -3.70
N VAL A 522 2.28 -15.28 -4.64
CA VAL A 522 3.62 -14.72 -4.43
C VAL A 522 3.47 -13.34 -3.81
N GLU A 523 4.07 -13.10 -2.66
CA GLU A 523 3.95 -11.84 -1.93
C GLU A 523 5.20 -11.50 -1.11
N HIS A 524 5.36 -10.21 -0.84
CA HIS A 524 6.42 -9.68 0.02
C HIS A 524 5.92 -9.17 1.36
N ASP A 525 4.60 -9.06 1.54
CA ASP A 525 3.98 -8.66 2.80
C ASP A 525 3.76 -9.90 3.68
N LEU A 526 4.55 -10.02 4.75
CA LEU A 526 4.46 -11.15 5.67
C LEU A 526 3.14 -11.19 6.43
N MET A 527 2.53 -10.03 6.69
CA MET A 527 1.21 -9.98 7.34
C MET A 527 0.13 -10.55 6.43
N LEU A 528 0.17 -10.19 5.15
CA LEU A 528 -0.76 -10.70 4.16
C LEU A 528 -0.59 -12.21 3.97
N GLN A 529 0.65 -12.68 3.86
CA GLN A 529 0.94 -14.11 3.73
C GLN A 529 0.47 -14.91 4.94
N ALA A 530 0.74 -14.42 6.16
CA ALA A 530 0.27 -15.05 7.40
C ALA A 530 -1.27 -15.08 7.50
N PHE A 531 -1.96 -14.17 6.80
CA PHE A 531 -3.43 -14.11 6.77
C PHE A 531 -4.05 -15.03 5.71
N VAL A 532 -3.42 -15.12 4.51
CA VAL A 532 -4.03 -15.77 3.36
C VAL A 532 -3.63 -17.23 3.18
N SER A 533 -2.42 -17.63 3.63
CA SER A 533 -1.83 -18.91 3.27
C SER A 533 -2.16 -20.05 4.25
N ASP A 534 -2.46 -21.24 3.69
CA ASP A 534 -2.56 -22.49 4.43
C ASP A 534 -1.21 -23.21 4.52
N LYS A 535 -0.36 -23.03 3.51
CA LYS A 535 1.03 -23.51 3.46
C LYS A 535 1.93 -22.42 2.87
N ILE A 536 3.20 -22.46 3.19
CA ILE A 536 4.20 -21.50 2.71
C ILE A 536 5.36 -22.25 2.07
N MET A 537 5.77 -21.80 0.89
CA MET A 537 7.03 -22.14 0.24
C MET A 537 8.00 -20.98 0.36
N VAL A 538 9.21 -21.27 0.79
CA VAL A 538 10.28 -20.28 0.94
C VAL A 538 11.32 -20.49 -0.14
N PHE A 539 11.70 -19.39 -0.79
CA PHE A 539 12.76 -19.35 -1.79
C PHE A 539 13.97 -18.62 -1.23
N TRP A 540 15.17 -19.16 -1.42
CA TRP A 540 16.44 -18.56 -1.00
C TRP A 540 17.55 -18.88 -2.01
N GLY A 541 18.73 -18.29 -1.83
CA GLY A 541 19.87 -18.45 -2.72
C GLY A 541 20.49 -17.11 -3.10
N GLU A 542 21.19 -17.07 -4.22
CA GLU A 542 21.78 -15.85 -4.78
C GLU A 542 20.94 -15.34 -5.96
N PRO A 543 20.35 -14.12 -5.86
CA PRO A 543 19.52 -13.56 -6.92
C PRO A 543 20.23 -13.54 -8.28
N ALA A 544 19.52 -13.93 -9.32
CA ALA A 544 19.98 -14.07 -10.70
C ALA A 544 21.11 -15.11 -10.93
N VAL A 545 21.49 -15.90 -9.92
CA VAL A 545 22.50 -16.98 -10.02
C VAL A 545 21.86 -18.33 -9.72
N GLU A 546 21.38 -18.51 -8.49
CA GLU A 546 20.77 -19.77 -8.07
C GLU A 546 19.62 -19.54 -7.10
N GLY A 547 18.50 -20.20 -7.36
CA GLY A 547 17.35 -20.24 -6.48
C GLY A 547 17.04 -21.65 -6.01
N VAL A 548 16.79 -21.80 -4.71
CA VAL A 548 16.34 -23.04 -4.09
C VAL A 548 15.02 -22.78 -3.38
N ALA A 549 14.05 -23.67 -3.54
CA ALA A 549 12.76 -23.59 -2.86
C ALA A 549 12.65 -24.64 -1.75
N SER A 550 11.76 -24.42 -0.78
CA SER A 550 11.27 -25.48 0.11
C SER A 550 10.11 -26.23 -0.54
N SER A 551 9.79 -27.42 -0.05
CA SER A 551 8.46 -27.99 -0.23
C SER A 551 7.41 -27.10 0.45
N PRO A 552 6.09 -27.25 0.15
CA PRO A 552 5.03 -26.59 0.91
C PRO A 552 5.06 -26.98 2.39
N LEU A 553 5.34 -26.01 3.26
CA LEU A 553 5.49 -26.14 4.71
C LEU A 553 4.26 -25.59 5.44
N ASP A 554 4.06 -26.02 6.69
CA ASP A 554 3.14 -25.31 7.61
C ASP A 554 3.54 -23.83 7.72
N PRO A 555 2.60 -22.89 7.85
CA PRO A 555 2.92 -21.47 7.93
C PRO A 555 3.93 -21.10 9.02
N ARG A 556 3.93 -21.80 10.16
CA ARG A 556 4.90 -21.56 11.25
C ARG A 556 6.31 -21.98 10.83
N GLU A 557 6.44 -23.15 10.23
CA GLU A 557 7.72 -23.68 9.75
C GLU A 557 8.26 -22.82 8.61
N GLY A 558 7.41 -22.48 7.62
CA GLY A 558 7.77 -21.64 6.49
C GLY A 558 8.22 -20.24 6.92
N LEU A 559 7.46 -19.57 7.80
CA LEU A 559 7.85 -18.27 8.33
C LEU A 559 9.13 -18.35 9.17
N ASN A 560 9.31 -19.40 9.99
CA ASN A 560 10.52 -19.59 10.76
C ASN A 560 11.75 -19.77 9.84
N LEU A 561 11.64 -20.58 8.79
CA LEU A 561 12.68 -20.78 7.79
C LEU A 561 13.06 -19.46 7.08
N LEU A 562 12.05 -18.68 6.64
CA LEU A 562 12.29 -17.38 6.01
C LEU A 562 13.01 -16.42 6.95
N LEU A 563 12.51 -16.27 8.18
CA LEU A 563 13.04 -15.33 9.16
C LEU A 563 14.44 -15.71 9.61
N LYS A 564 14.76 -17.01 9.70
CA LYS A 564 16.12 -17.51 9.90
C LYS A 564 17.05 -17.08 8.77
N ASN A 565 16.63 -17.21 7.50
CA ASN A 565 17.40 -16.77 6.34
C ASN A 565 17.58 -15.25 6.26
N LEU A 566 16.65 -14.48 6.85
CA LEU A 566 16.72 -13.02 6.96
C LEU A 566 17.48 -12.54 8.18
N ASP A 567 17.83 -13.44 9.09
CA ASP A 567 18.44 -13.17 10.40
C ASP A 567 17.62 -12.14 11.22
N VAL A 568 16.31 -12.36 11.29
CA VAL A 568 15.36 -11.48 11.99
C VAL A 568 14.40 -12.32 12.83
N THR A 569 14.26 -11.97 14.11
CA THR A 569 13.28 -12.62 14.99
C THR A 569 11.99 -11.81 15.03
N VAL A 570 10.87 -12.54 15.05
CA VAL A 570 9.52 -11.98 15.05
C VAL A 570 8.69 -12.62 16.15
N ARG A 571 7.89 -11.81 16.83
CA ARG A 571 6.87 -12.24 17.80
C ARG A 571 5.48 -11.89 17.31
N ARG A 572 4.46 -12.45 17.92
CA ARG A 572 3.08 -12.03 17.72
C ARG A 572 2.70 -10.92 18.70
N ASP A 573 1.92 -9.97 18.23
CA ASP A 573 1.25 -9.02 19.10
C ASP A 573 0.09 -9.73 19.82
N PRO A 574 0.02 -9.69 21.15
CA PRO A 574 -1.00 -10.46 21.91
C PRO A 574 -2.43 -9.97 21.68
N GLU A 575 -2.64 -8.74 21.24
CA GLU A 575 -3.95 -8.14 21.03
C GLU A 575 -4.47 -8.38 19.61
N SER A 576 -3.69 -8.05 18.60
CA SER A 576 -4.08 -8.14 17.18
C SER A 576 -3.66 -9.45 16.51
N GLY A 577 -2.74 -10.20 17.13
CA GLY A 577 -2.14 -11.40 16.55
C GLY A 577 -1.16 -11.14 15.40
N ARG A 578 -0.89 -9.87 15.05
CA ARG A 578 0.00 -9.52 13.95
C ARG A 578 1.46 -9.83 14.24
N PRO A 579 2.27 -10.15 13.22
CA PRO A 579 3.71 -10.31 13.39
C PRO A 579 4.37 -8.95 13.68
N ARG A 580 5.34 -8.96 14.59
CA ARG A 580 6.16 -7.81 14.99
C ARG A 580 7.63 -8.18 15.04
N ILE A 581 8.49 -7.38 14.43
CA ILE A 581 9.93 -7.57 14.45
C ILE A 581 10.47 -7.20 15.85
N ASN A 582 11.35 -8.04 16.39
CA ASN A 582 12.06 -7.70 17.61
C ASN A 582 13.19 -6.70 17.30
N LYS A 583 13.41 -5.75 18.21
CA LYS A 583 14.58 -4.87 18.10
C LYS A 583 15.85 -5.72 18.26
N PRO A 584 16.85 -5.57 17.39
CA PRO A 584 18.10 -6.35 17.48
C PRO A 584 18.76 -6.24 18.87
N GLY A 585 19.19 -7.37 19.42
CA GLY A 585 19.82 -7.43 20.74
C GLY A 585 18.87 -7.26 21.93
N SER A 586 17.54 -7.16 21.71
CA SER A 586 16.56 -7.19 22.82
C SER A 586 16.55 -8.57 23.51
N VAL A 587 15.99 -8.65 24.72
CA VAL A 587 15.91 -9.92 25.47
C VAL A 587 15.24 -11.00 24.62
N LEU A 588 14.06 -10.68 24.04
CA LEU A 588 13.33 -11.63 23.21
C LEU A 588 14.11 -12.02 21.93
N ASP A 589 14.81 -11.09 21.29
CA ASP A 589 15.63 -11.40 20.11
C ASP A 589 16.73 -12.42 20.46
N ARG A 590 17.42 -12.22 21.59
CA ARG A 590 18.47 -13.13 22.05
C ARG A 590 17.92 -14.51 22.43
N GLU A 591 16.83 -14.57 23.17
CA GLU A 591 16.20 -15.83 23.58
C GLU A 591 15.70 -16.63 22.38
N GLN A 592 15.04 -15.98 21.41
CA GLN A 592 14.56 -16.63 20.20
C GLN A 592 15.70 -17.20 19.35
N ARG A 593 16.78 -16.44 19.18
CA ARG A 593 18.00 -16.90 18.47
C ARG A 593 18.66 -18.09 19.15
N GLN A 594 18.77 -18.07 20.48
CA GLN A 594 19.32 -19.19 21.24
C GLN A 594 18.51 -20.48 21.10
N ARG A 595 17.17 -20.35 21.00
CA ARG A 595 16.26 -21.49 20.78
C ARG A 595 16.14 -21.90 19.32
N GLY A 596 16.71 -21.16 18.38
CA GLY A 596 16.54 -21.37 16.93
C GLY A 596 15.12 -21.13 16.43
N LEU A 597 14.28 -20.43 17.20
CA LEU A 597 12.90 -20.11 16.93
C LEU A 597 12.77 -18.65 16.50
N TYR A 598 12.85 -18.39 15.22
CA TYR A 598 12.77 -17.02 14.67
C TYR A 598 11.34 -16.47 14.58
N TYR A 599 10.34 -17.35 14.68
CA TYR A 599 8.91 -17.00 14.74
C TYR A 599 8.22 -17.72 15.91
N ILE A 600 7.75 -16.96 16.90
CA ILE A 600 6.98 -17.51 18.04
C ILE A 600 5.52 -17.13 17.88
N VAL A 601 4.64 -18.10 18.15
CA VAL A 601 3.19 -18.04 17.94
C VAL A 601 2.41 -18.17 19.26
N ASP A 602 3.02 -17.89 20.39
CA ASP A 602 2.35 -18.01 21.70
C ASP A 602 1.42 -16.82 21.97
#